data_d17979e4b6d0edb1543a92ad26aef8ee
#
_entry.id   d17979e4b6d0edb1543a92ad26aef8ee
#
_cell.length_a   1.000
_cell.length_b   1.000
_cell.length_c   1.000
_cell.angle_alpha   90.00
_cell.angle_beta   90.00
_cell.angle_gamma   90.00
#
_symmetry.space_group_name_H-M   'P 1'
#
loop_
_entity.id
_entity.type
_entity.pdbx_description
1 polymer ?
#
loop_
_entity_poly.entity_id
_entity_poly.type
_entity_poly.pdbx_seq_one_letter_code
_entity_poly.pdbx_strand_id
1 'polypeptide(L)'
;EMGKTIRESKQEINQVIETIIWCAEEGKRTYGRIIPSRDGHARQMVFKEPIGPVAAFVAWNFPGGNVIRKVASTLAAGCSIIIKPSEETPGTAVAIGECFMDAGLPQGVLNIIFGVPDKISKYLLKSSIPKAVTFTGSVDVGKHLQSLASETLKKCTLELGGHAPVIICDDANIDKVLNKIAIWKFRNSGQVCISPSRFFVQEASYKKFVDGFVAIANQINLGSGLEENSDMGPLIFEKQVHKMERFVENAKSLGGKINCGGEKFGEIGFFFKPTVISDIPETAKILNEEPFGPLVPIIPFKTLEEAIEKSNSLSVGLASYIFTENQKNAHFLGNNLDVGIVCVNHTIVSVPEAPFGGFGESGYGKENGIEGLESFLRTKYISEIPNV
;
A
#
# COMPACT_ATOMS: atom_id res chain seq x y z
N GLU A 1 -10.62 -13.83 -6.63
CA GLU A 1 -10.50 -14.64 -5.41
C GLU A 1 -10.96 -13.87 -4.17
N MET A 2 -10.59 -12.60 -4.03
CA MET A 2 -10.93 -11.80 -2.86
C MET A 2 -12.24 -10.99 -3.00
N GLY A 3 -12.92 -11.05 -4.14
CA GLY A 3 -14.22 -10.42 -4.37
C GLY A 3 -14.21 -9.08 -5.09
N LYS A 4 -13.06 -8.50 -5.44
CA LYS A 4 -13.01 -7.28 -6.25
C LYS A 4 -13.66 -7.49 -7.62
N THR A 5 -14.07 -6.40 -8.28
CA THR A 5 -14.70 -6.49 -9.60
C THR A 5 -13.74 -7.02 -10.65
N ILE A 6 -14.27 -7.67 -11.69
CA ILE A 6 -13.46 -8.17 -12.81
C ILE A 6 -12.73 -7.03 -13.53
N ARG A 7 -13.32 -5.83 -13.55
CA ARG A 7 -12.70 -4.62 -14.09
C ARG A 7 -11.44 -4.24 -13.29
N GLU A 8 -11.52 -4.25 -11.96
CA GLU A 8 -10.37 -3.98 -11.07
C GLU A 8 -9.31 -5.08 -11.15
N SER A 9 -9.74 -6.35 -11.27
CA SER A 9 -8.82 -7.49 -11.44
C SER A 9 -8.02 -7.38 -12.72
N LYS A 10 -8.65 -7.00 -13.86
CA LYS A 10 -7.95 -6.74 -15.13
C LYS A 10 -6.95 -5.58 -15.01
N GLN A 11 -7.33 -4.50 -14.31
CA GLN A 11 -6.42 -3.38 -14.04
C GLN A 11 -5.21 -3.80 -13.18
N GLU A 12 -5.44 -4.66 -12.18
CA GLU A 12 -4.35 -5.19 -11.35
C GLU A 12 -3.36 -6.02 -12.19
N ILE A 13 -3.85 -6.89 -13.08
CA ILE A 13 -2.98 -7.70 -13.96
C ILE A 13 -2.18 -6.80 -14.93
N ASN A 14 -2.75 -5.74 -15.45
CA ASN A 14 -1.99 -4.77 -16.25
C ASN A 14 -0.84 -4.14 -15.43
N GLN A 15 -1.08 -3.75 -14.18
CA GLN A 15 -0.03 -3.25 -13.29
C GLN A 15 1.02 -4.32 -12.97
N VAL A 16 0.63 -5.60 -12.84
CA VAL A 16 1.57 -6.72 -12.69
C VAL A 16 2.53 -6.79 -13.89
N ILE A 17 2.00 -6.69 -15.11
CA ILE A 17 2.81 -6.73 -16.35
C ILE A 17 3.77 -5.53 -16.39
N GLU A 18 3.28 -4.32 -16.14
CA GLU A 18 4.10 -3.11 -16.10
C GLU A 18 5.24 -3.22 -15.08
N THR A 19 4.96 -3.77 -13.89
CA THR A 19 5.96 -3.98 -12.84
C THR A 19 7.05 -4.97 -13.27
N ILE A 20 6.68 -6.06 -13.94
CA ILE A 20 7.66 -7.04 -14.45
C ILE A 20 8.57 -6.39 -15.49
N ILE A 21 7.99 -5.68 -16.45
CA ILE A 21 8.74 -5.00 -17.52
C ILE A 21 9.70 -3.99 -16.90
N TRP A 22 9.22 -3.14 -16.00
CA TRP A 22 10.05 -2.13 -15.35
C TRP A 22 11.21 -2.75 -14.57
N CYS A 23 10.95 -3.76 -13.74
CA CYS A 23 11.99 -4.46 -12.98
C CYS A 23 13.03 -5.12 -13.90
N ALA A 24 12.60 -5.74 -15.00
CA ALA A 24 13.50 -6.35 -15.96
C ALA A 24 14.45 -5.33 -16.62
N GLU A 25 13.94 -4.13 -16.94
CA GLU A 25 14.74 -3.07 -17.50
C GLU A 25 15.63 -2.36 -16.47
N GLU A 26 15.12 -2.17 -15.22
CA GLU A 26 15.88 -1.51 -14.17
C GLU A 26 16.98 -2.41 -13.61
N GLY A 27 16.79 -3.72 -13.59
CA GLY A 27 17.82 -4.69 -13.21
C GLY A 27 19.13 -4.54 -14.01
N LYS A 28 19.04 -4.07 -15.25
CA LYS A 28 20.21 -3.76 -16.11
C LYS A 28 21.00 -2.54 -15.65
N ARG A 29 20.46 -1.71 -14.75
CA ARG A 29 21.04 -0.45 -14.27
C ARG A 29 21.60 -0.52 -12.85
N THR A 30 21.78 -1.71 -12.31
CA THR A 30 22.38 -1.91 -10.98
C THR A 30 23.90 -1.66 -11.00
N TYR A 31 24.27 -0.46 -11.41
CA TYR A 31 25.68 -0.08 -11.60
C TYR A 31 26.43 0.07 -10.29
N GLY A 32 27.72 -0.33 -10.33
CA GLY A 32 28.70 0.08 -9.35
C GLY A 32 29.28 1.48 -9.66
N ARG A 33 30.35 1.84 -8.97
CA ARG A 33 31.08 3.08 -9.23
C ARG A 33 32.56 2.92 -8.95
N ILE A 34 33.39 3.71 -9.64
CA ILE A 34 34.82 3.88 -9.37
C ILE A 34 34.97 5.19 -8.58
N ILE A 35 35.71 5.12 -7.46
CA ILE A 35 36.02 6.28 -6.63
C ILE A 35 37.48 6.65 -6.88
N PRO A 36 37.82 7.90 -7.23
CA PRO A 36 39.19 8.34 -7.35
C PRO A 36 39.96 8.18 -6.03
N SER A 37 41.13 7.55 -6.09
CA SER A 37 42.04 7.45 -4.94
C SER A 37 42.64 8.78 -4.57
N ARG A 38 42.83 9.08 -3.30
CA ARG A 38 43.42 10.33 -2.81
C ARG A 38 44.87 10.46 -3.19
N ASP A 39 45.60 9.37 -3.24
CA ASP A 39 47.05 9.30 -3.52
C ASP A 39 47.33 8.77 -4.94
N GLY A 40 46.33 8.37 -5.71
CA GLY A 40 46.46 7.88 -7.07
C GLY A 40 47.04 6.45 -7.19
N HIS A 41 47.36 5.78 -6.09
CA HIS A 41 47.99 4.44 -6.12
C HIS A 41 47.00 3.31 -6.08
N ALA A 42 45.79 3.51 -5.49
CA ALA A 42 44.77 2.49 -5.34
C ALA A 42 43.66 2.61 -6.37
N ARG A 43 43.11 1.49 -6.79
CA ARG A 43 41.81 1.40 -7.48
C ARG A 43 40.74 1.17 -6.44
N GLN A 44 39.79 2.06 -6.39
CA GLN A 44 38.65 1.98 -5.43
C GLN A 44 37.36 1.75 -6.20
N MET A 45 36.76 0.60 -5.99
CA MET A 45 35.57 0.17 -6.73
C MET A 45 34.44 -0.20 -5.76
N VAL A 46 33.24 0.20 -6.11
CA VAL A 46 32.02 -0.17 -5.41
C VAL A 46 31.15 -1.02 -6.33
N PHE A 47 30.73 -2.17 -5.86
CA PHE A 47 29.88 -3.09 -6.57
C PHE A 47 28.52 -3.19 -5.88
N LYS A 48 27.46 -3.40 -6.67
CA LYS A 48 26.17 -3.88 -6.20
C LYS A 48 26.09 -5.37 -6.43
N GLU A 49 25.85 -6.15 -5.38
CA GLU A 49 25.71 -7.62 -5.43
C GLU A 49 24.34 -8.03 -4.90
N PRO A 50 23.76 -9.15 -5.39
CA PRO A 50 22.58 -9.74 -4.77
C PRO A 50 22.79 -9.96 -3.27
N ILE A 51 21.75 -9.63 -2.47
CA ILE A 51 21.83 -9.85 -1.01
C ILE A 51 21.82 -11.33 -0.65
N GLY A 52 21.21 -12.16 -1.50
CA GLY A 52 21.03 -13.61 -1.32
C GLY A 52 19.53 -14.00 -1.28
N PRO A 53 19.20 -15.22 -0.80
CA PRO A 53 17.82 -15.67 -0.73
C PRO A 53 16.93 -14.77 0.11
N VAL A 54 15.68 -14.52 -0.35
CA VAL A 54 14.70 -13.62 0.28
C VAL A 54 13.50 -14.42 0.78
N ALA A 55 13.03 -14.13 1.99
CA ALA A 55 11.74 -14.59 2.48
C ALA A 55 10.68 -13.49 2.28
N ALA A 56 9.56 -13.83 1.65
CA ALA A 56 8.49 -12.89 1.36
C ALA A 56 7.15 -13.36 1.90
N PHE A 57 6.34 -12.41 2.42
CA PHE A 57 5.00 -12.66 2.91
C PHE A 57 4.07 -11.56 2.41
N VAL A 58 2.90 -11.91 1.90
CA VAL A 58 1.99 -10.93 1.27
C VAL A 58 0.55 -11.10 1.71
N ALA A 59 -0.18 -9.97 1.71
CA ALA A 59 -1.60 -9.91 2.01
C ALA A 59 -2.45 -10.25 0.77
N TRP A 60 -3.73 -10.48 1.02
CA TRP A 60 -4.75 -10.95 0.08
C TRP A 60 -5.36 -9.86 -0.83
N ASN A 61 -5.23 -8.59 -0.45
CA ASN A 61 -6.01 -7.51 -1.07
C ASN A 61 -5.61 -7.15 -2.51
N PHE A 62 -4.38 -7.45 -2.90
CA PHE A 62 -3.88 -7.39 -4.29
C PHE A 62 -3.08 -8.66 -4.57
N PRO A 63 -3.76 -9.78 -4.86
CA PRO A 63 -3.11 -11.09 -4.95
C PRO A 63 -2.06 -11.20 -6.07
N GLY A 64 -2.24 -10.47 -7.17
CA GLY A 64 -1.24 -10.35 -8.23
C GLY A 64 -0.18 -9.29 -7.90
N GLY A 65 -0.63 -8.09 -7.56
CA GLY A 65 0.24 -6.94 -7.34
C GLY A 65 1.22 -7.13 -6.17
N ASN A 66 0.75 -7.62 -5.01
CA ASN A 66 1.61 -7.84 -3.85
C ASN A 66 2.65 -8.95 -4.09
N VAL A 67 2.28 -10.00 -4.81
CA VAL A 67 3.21 -11.08 -5.18
C VAL A 67 4.28 -10.54 -6.12
N ILE A 68 3.85 -9.86 -7.21
CA ILE A 68 4.80 -9.50 -8.26
C ILE A 68 5.78 -8.42 -7.85
N ARG A 69 5.38 -7.45 -7.03
CA ARG A 69 6.31 -6.44 -6.49
C ARG A 69 7.49 -7.06 -5.78
N LYS A 70 7.27 -8.13 -5.02
CA LYS A 70 8.33 -8.83 -4.31
C LYS A 70 9.12 -9.75 -5.24
N VAL A 71 8.43 -10.53 -6.07
CA VAL A 71 9.08 -11.48 -6.97
C VAL A 71 9.92 -10.75 -8.01
N ALA A 72 9.34 -9.79 -8.75
CA ALA A 72 10.04 -9.13 -9.87
C ALA A 72 11.28 -8.35 -9.39
N SER A 73 11.18 -7.56 -8.30
CA SER A 73 12.32 -6.82 -7.76
C SER A 73 13.42 -7.74 -7.22
N THR A 74 13.03 -8.84 -6.55
CA THR A 74 13.98 -9.83 -6.02
C THR A 74 14.73 -10.52 -7.15
N LEU A 75 14.03 -10.98 -8.18
CA LEU A 75 14.65 -11.65 -9.35
C LEU A 75 15.53 -10.70 -10.16
N ALA A 76 15.08 -9.45 -10.36
CA ALA A 76 15.86 -8.43 -11.06
C ALA A 76 17.17 -8.08 -10.33
N ALA A 77 17.18 -8.19 -8.99
CA ALA A 77 18.39 -8.06 -8.17
C ALA A 77 19.29 -9.30 -8.20
N GLY A 78 18.90 -10.40 -8.88
CA GLY A 78 19.66 -11.65 -8.94
C GLY A 78 19.52 -12.52 -7.69
N CYS A 79 18.45 -12.35 -6.91
CA CYS A 79 18.17 -13.13 -5.71
C CYS A 79 17.14 -14.24 -5.98
N SER A 80 17.21 -15.35 -5.26
CA SER A 80 16.12 -16.31 -5.15
C SER A 80 15.13 -15.90 -4.07
N ILE A 81 13.88 -16.38 -4.17
CA ILE A 81 12.80 -16.00 -3.26
C ILE A 81 11.99 -17.21 -2.81
N ILE A 82 11.66 -17.25 -1.53
CA ILE A 82 10.60 -18.08 -0.97
C ILE A 82 9.47 -17.15 -0.59
N ILE A 83 8.33 -17.25 -1.28
CA ILE A 83 7.17 -16.42 -1.01
C ILE A 83 6.02 -17.24 -0.44
N LYS A 84 5.44 -16.73 0.63
CA LYS A 84 4.19 -17.22 1.21
C LYS A 84 3.08 -16.22 0.89
N PRO A 85 2.27 -16.48 -0.16
CA PRO A 85 1.05 -15.71 -0.43
C PRO A 85 0.01 -15.92 0.66
N SER A 86 -1.06 -15.11 0.61
CA SER A 86 -2.20 -15.29 1.49
C SER A 86 -2.97 -16.57 1.16
N GLU A 87 -3.46 -17.25 2.17
CA GLU A 87 -4.30 -18.46 2.05
C GLU A 87 -5.65 -18.17 1.41
N GLU A 88 -6.11 -16.93 1.51
CA GLU A 88 -7.39 -16.48 0.97
C GLU A 88 -7.38 -16.31 -0.56
N THR A 89 -6.18 -16.16 -1.13
CA THR A 89 -6.02 -15.87 -2.57
C THR A 89 -4.88 -16.69 -3.20
N PRO A 90 -4.91 -18.03 -3.11
CA PRO A 90 -3.79 -18.88 -3.50
C PRO A 90 -3.63 -19.00 -5.02
N GLY A 91 -4.72 -19.04 -5.77
CA GLY A 91 -4.70 -19.38 -7.21
C GLY A 91 -3.96 -18.35 -8.05
N THR A 92 -4.11 -17.05 -7.77
CA THR A 92 -3.39 -15.99 -8.48
C THR A 92 -1.87 -16.12 -8.32
N ALA A 93 -1.40 -16.41 -7.10
CA ALA A 93 0.03 -16.60 -6.86
C ALA A 93 0.58 -17.83 -7.58
N VAL A 94 -0.18 -18.94 -7.58
CA VAL A 94 0.19 -20.18 -8.31
C VAL A 94 0.28 -19.90 -9.80
N ALA A 95 -0.73 -19.25 -10.40
CA ALA A 95 -0.73 -18.90 -11.81
C ALA A 95 0.46 -18.01 -12.22
N ILE A 96 0.84 -17.06 -11.37
CA ILE A 96 2.07 -16.26 -11.57
C ILE A 96 3.31 -17.16 -11.56
N GLY A 97 3.39 -18.11 -10.62
CA GLY A 97 4.49 -19.08 -10.56
C GLY A 97 4.59 -19.94 -11.82
N GLU A 98 3.44 -20.42 -12.33
CA GLU A 98 3.36 -21.17 -13.59
C GLU A 98 3.87 -20.34 -14.77
N CYS A 99 3.47 -19.07 -14.89
CA CYS A 99 3.97 -18.17 -15.93
C CYS A 99 5.51 -18.00 -15.87
N PHE A 100 6.10 -17.93 -14.68
CA PHE A 100 7.57 -17.89 -14.56
C PHE A 100 8.25 -19.20 -14.97
N MET A 101 7.65 -20.35 -14.65
CA MET A 101 8.15 -21.66 -15.10
C MET A 101 8.08 -21.79 -16.62
N ASP A 102 6.95 -21.42 -17.23
CA ASP A 102 6.77 -21.44 -18.69
C ASP A 102 7.73 -20.50 -19.41
N ALA A 103 8.10 -19.39 -18.77
CA ALA A 103 9.14 -18.47 -19.25
C ALA A 103 10.58 -19.01 -19.09
N GLY A 104 10.76 -20.20 -18.51
CA GLY A 104 12.07 -20.84 -18.36
C GLY A 104 12.85 -20.42 -17.11
N LEU A 105 12.18 -19.88 -16.07
CA LEU A 105 12.87 -19.58 -14.80
C LEU A 105 13.48 -20.85 -14.21
N PRO A 106 14.79 -20.88 -13.84
CA PRO A 106 15.42 -22.06 -13.26
C PRO A 106 14.76 -22.53 -11.97
N GLN A 107 14.71 -23.84 -11.77
CA GLN A 107 14.15 -24.44 -10.56
C GLN A 107 14.82 -23.91 -9.28
N GLY A 108 14.03 -23.67 -8.24
CA GLY A 108 14.51 -23.19 -6.94
C GLY A 108 14.75 -21.68 -6.86
N VAL A 109 14.63 -20.92 -7.96
CA VAL A 109 14.76 -19.46 -7.94
C VAL A 109 13.51 -18.81 -7.36
N LEU A 110 12.31 -19.25 -7.77
CA LEU A 110 11.02 -18.87 -7.17
C LEU A 110 10.40 -20.09 -6.49
N ASN A 111 10.07 -19.96 -5.22
CA ASN A 111 9.43 -21.00 -4.42
C ASN A 111 8.17 -20.44 -3.75
N ILE A 112 7.01 -21.00 -4.06
CA ILE A 112 5.73 -20.59 -3.49
C ILE A 112 5.31 -21.63 -2.46
N ILE A 113 5.02 -21.19 -1.23
CA ILE A 113 4.63 -22.06 -0.14
C ILE A 113 3.37 -21.58 0.55
N PHE A 114 2.52 -22.52 0.98
CA PHE A 114 1.32 -22.27 1.77
C PHE A 114 1.39 -23.00 3.10
N GLY A 115 0.63 -22.55 4.08
CA GLY A 115 0.53 -23.15 5.40
C GLY A 115 0.44 -22.13 6.52
N VAL A 116 0.55 -22.56 7.76
CA VAL A 116 0.35 -21.72 8.95
C VAL A 116 1.38 -20.59 9.00
N PRO A 117 0.95 -19.32 8.89
CA PRO A 117 1.84 -18.15 8.76
C PRO A 117 2.89 -18.04 9.86
N ASP A 118 2.47 -18.23 11.12
CA ASP A 118 3.35 -18.12 12.30
C ASP A 118 4.46 -19.20 12.28
N LYS A 119 4.12 -20.44 11.89
CA LYS A 119 5.13 -21.53 11.80
C LYS A 119 6.13 -21.26 10.70
N ILE A 120 5.66 -20.85 9.52
CA ILE A 120 6.51 -20.57 8.36
C ILE A 120 7.43 -19.39 8.63
N SER A 121 6.89 -18.28 9.15
CA SER A 121 7.68 -17.08 9.42
C SER A 121 8.76 -17.35 10.48
N LYS A 122 8.42 -18.00 11.58
CA LYS A 122 9.39 -18.38 12.61
C LYS A 122 10.51 -19.28 12.06
N TYR A 123 10.15 -20.26 11.22
CA TYR A 123 11.14 -21.16 10.63
C TYR A 123 12.08 -20.41 9.68
N LEU A 124 11.53 -19.64 8.72
CA LEU A 124 12.33 -18.93 7.72
C LEU A 124 13.18 -17.81 8.34
N LEU A 125 12.66 -17.08 9.32
CA LEU A 125 13.38 -15.94 9.88
C LEU A 125 14.45 -16.34 10.93
N LYS A 126 14.30 -17.51 11.57
CA LYS A 126 15.37 -18.10 12.39
C LYS A 126 16.49 -18.73 11.55
N SER A 127 16.20 -19.16 10.34
CA SER A 127 17.20 -19.73 9.43
C SER A 127 18.23 -18.68 9.01
N SER A 128 19.49 -19.03 8.90
CA SER A 128 20.57 -18.19 8.37
C SER A 128 20.57 -18.09 6.84
N ILE A 129 19.74 -18.89 6.12
CA ILE A 129 19.71 -18.95 4.66
C ILE A 129 19.09 -17.69 4.06
N PRO A 130 17.84 -17.29 4.39
CA PRO A 130 17.31 -16.01 3.91
C PRO A 130 18.12 -14.85 4.49
N LYS A 131 18.51 -13.92 3.62
CA LYS A 131 19.31 -12.73 3.98
C LYS A 131 18.43 -11.47 4.14
N ALA A 132 17.25 -11.50 3.56
CA ALA A 132 16.27 -10.42 3.66
C ALA A 132 14.89 -10.99 3.88
N VAL A 133 14.01 -10.14 4.44
CA VAL A 133 12.58 -10.38 4.53
C VAL A 133 11.84 -9.20 3.93
N THR A 134 10.80 -9.48 3.14
CA THR A 134 9.87 -8.47 2.64
C THR A 134 8.44 -8.87 2.98
N PHE A 135 7.66 -7.90 3.44
CA PHE A 135 6.30 -8.16 3.93
C PHE A 135 5.35 -7.03 3.54
N THR A 136 4.13 -7.41 3.13
CA THR A 136 3.00 -6.50 3.01
C THR A 136 1.85 -7.04 3.87
N GLY A 137 1.36 -6.21 4.80
CA GLY A 137 0.25 -6.61 5.69
C GLY A 137 -0.01 -5.63 6.82
N SER A 138 -0.52 -6.13 7.96
CA SER A 138 -0.83 -5.27 9.11
C SER A 138 0.41 -4.81 9.88
N VAL A 139 0.30 -3.68 10.57
CA VAL A 139 1.36 -3.10 11.40
C VAL A 139 1.84 -4.10 12.46
N ASP A 140 0.92 -4.74 13.18
CA ASP A 140 1.27 -5.68 14.25
C ASP A 140 2.07 -6.88 13.75
N VAL A 141 1.67 -7.45 12.60
CA VAL A 141 2.40 -8.57 11.98
C VAL A 141 3.77 -8.09 11.46
N GLY A 142 3.85 -6.90 10.89
CA GLY A 142 5.12 -6.30 10.45
C GLY A 142 6.11 -6.14 11.61
N LYS A 143 5.66 -5.58 12.74
CA LYS A 143 6.46 -5.46 13.97
C LYS A 143 6.94 -6.83 14.48
N HIS A 144 6.06 -7.84 14.46
CA HIS A 144 6.42 -9.20 14.85
C HIS A 144 7.48 -9.81 13.93
N LEU A 145 7.32 -9.70 12.61
CA LEU A 145 8.31 -10.21 11.65
C LEU A 145 9.66 -9.49 11.76
N GLN A 146 9.65 -8.18 11.98
CA GLN A 146 10.87 -7.40 12.20
C GLN A 146 11.61 -7.86 13.48
N SER A 147 10.86 -8.13 14.55
CA SER A 147 11.42 -8.67 15.79
C SER A 147 12.11 -10.03 15.55
N LEU A 148 11.46 -10.94 14.80
CA LEU A 148 12.07 -12.22 14.44
C LEU A 148 13.30 -12.06 13.52
N ALA A 149 13.24 -11.12 12.58
CA ALA A 149 14.33 -10.86 11.64
C ALA A 149 15.58 -10.27 12.33
N SER A 150 15.38 -9.55 13.44
CA SER A 150 16.48 -8.95 14.22
C SER A 150 17.41 -10.00 14.85
N GLU A 151 16.90 -11.20 15.19
CA GLU A 151 17.71 -12.28 15.76
C GLU A 151 18.87 -12.71 14.83
N THR A 152 18.74 -12.50 13.54
CA THR A 152 19.73 -12.87 12.52
C THR A 152 20.15 -11.70 11.63
N LEU A 153 19.82 -10.46 12.03
CA LEU A 153 20.15 -9.20 11.33
C LEU A 153 19.74 -9.20 9.85
N LYS A 154 18.58 -9.75 9.51
CA LYS A 154 18.06 -9.72 8.15
C LYS A 154 17.65 -8.30 7.76
N LYS A 155 17.96 -7.91 6.53
CA LYS A 155 17.41 -6.68 5.95
C LYS A 155 15.90 -6.80 5.80
N CYS A 156 15.15 -5.80 6.25
CA CYS A 156 13.69 -5.79 6.20
C CYS A 156 13.19 -4.74 5.20
N THR A 157 12.15 -5.10 4.43
CA THR A 157 11.32 -4.18 3.67
C THR A 157 9.88 -4.48 4.04
N LEU A 158 9.22 -3.53 4.71
CA LEU A 158 7.91 -3.72 5.31
C LEU A 158 6.94 -2.66 4.75
N GLU A 159 5.88 -3.13 4.09
CA GLU A 159 4.77 -2.32 3.60
C GLU A 159 3.55 -2.61 4.46
N LEU A 160 3.16 -1.66 5.30
CA LEU A 160 2.19 -1.87 6.36
C LEU A 160 0.93 -1.02 6.15
N GLY A 161 0.02 -1.08 7.12
CA GLY A 161 -1.21 -0.32 7.09
C GLY A 161 -0.97 1.19 7.03
N GLY A 162 -1.96 1.91 6.52
CA GLY A 162 -1.98 3.36 6.46
C GLY A 162 -3.35 3.91 6.85
N HIS A 163 -3.42 5.21 7.04
CA HIS A 163 -4.70 5.89 7.28
C HIS A 163 -4.69 7.25 6.58
N ALA A 164 -4.74 7.17 5.24
CA ALA A 164 -4.42 8.27 4.34
C ALA A 164 -5.30 9.51 4.56
N PRO A 165 -4.73 10.67 4.90
CA PRO A 165 -5.44 11.93 4.90
C PRO A 165 -5.72 12.41 3.48
N VAL A 166 -6.91 13.00 3.30
CA VAL A 166 -7.34 13.70 2.09
C VAL A 166 -7.65 15.13 2.47
N ILE A 167 -6.91 16.09 1.96
CA ILE A 167 -7.08 17.51 2.26
C ILE A 167 -7.71 18.17 1.05
N ILE A 168 -8.90 18.77 1.24
CA ILE A 168 -9.64 19.48 0.21
C ILE A 168 -9.74 20.94 0.61
N CYS A 169 -9.03 21.81 -0.13
CA CYS A 169 -9.07 23.26 0.09
C CYS A 169 -10.30 23.89 -0.60
N ASP A 170 -10.70 25.08 -0.14
CA ASP A 170 -11.88 25.79 -0.66
C ASP A 170 -11.75 26.21 -2.12
N ASP A 171 -10.52 26.40 -2.60
CA ASP A 171 -10.22 26.74 -3.99
C ASP A 171 -10.30 25.54 -4.95
N ALA A 172 -10.43 24.32 -4.42
CA ALA A 172 -10.54 23.12 -5.25
C ALA A 172 -11.89 23.01 -5.96
N ASN A 173 -11.89 22.51 -7.19
CA ASN A 173 -13.12 22.17 -7.91
C ASN A 173 -13.75 20.92 -7.32
N ILE A 174 -14.71 21.10 -6.40
CA ILE A 174 -15.32 20.03 -5.61
C ILE A 174 -15.92 18.94 -6.50
N ASP A 175 -16.57 19.26 -7.60
CA ASP A 175 -17.23 18.27 -8.45
C ASP A 175 -16.20 17.36 -9.16
N LYS A 176 -15.08 17.95 -9.61
CA LYS A 176 -13.95 17.18 -10.16
C LYS A 176 -13.24 16.32 -9.11
N VAL A 177 -13.10 16.83 -7.89
CA VAL A 177 -12.50 16.10 -6.77
C VAL A 177 -13.36 14.91 -6.41
N LEU A 178 -14.66 15.09 -6.21
CA LEU A 178 -15.62 14.04 -5.87
C LEU A 178 -15.59 12.88 -6.86
N ASN A 179 -15.62 13.17 -8.16
CA ASN A 179 -15.58 12.14 -9.22
C ASN A 179 -14.29 11.30 -9.18
N LYS A 180 -13.16 11.90 -8.81
CA LYS A 180 -11.89 11.19 -8.71
C LYS A 180 -11.78 10.38 -7.41
N ILE A 181 -12.05 11.05 -6.29
CA ILE A 181 -11.74 10.49 -4.98
C ILE A 181 -12.74 9.40 -4.54
N ALA A 182 -14.00 9.49 -4.97
CA ALA A 182 -15.02 8.49 -4.64
C ALA A 182 -14.73 7.15 -5.33
N ILE A 183 -14.37 7.16 -6.62
CA ILE A 183 -13.92 5.95 -7.33
C ILE A 183 -12.72 5.33 -6.62
N TRP A 184 -11.76 6.16 -6.22
CA TRP A 184 -10.55 5.71 -5.54
C TRP A 184 -10.82 5.15 -4.16
N LYS A 185 -11.76 5.75 -3.42
CA LYS A 185 -12.20 5.30 -2.10
C LYS A 185 -12.91 3.96 -2.14
N PHE A 186 -13.82 3.76 -3.08
CA PHE A 186 -14.63 2.55 -3.15
C PHE A 186 -13.98 1.41 -3.93
N ARG A 187 -12.85 1.68 -4.61
CA ARG A 187 -12.01 0.66 -5.23
C ARG A 187 -11.70 -0.45 -4.22
N ASN A 188 -11.84 -1.71 -4.66
CA ASN A 188 -11.59 -2.89 -3.83
C ASN A 188 -12.35 -2.85 -2.49
N SER A 189 -13.54 -2.23 -2.48
CA SER A 189 -14.38 -2.02 -1.27
C SER A 189 -13.66 -1.23 -0.17
N GLY A 190 -12.70 -0.36 -0.53
CA GLY A 190 -11.85 0.38 0.41
C GLY A 190 -10.77 -0.46 1.10
N GLN A 191 -10.59 -1.71 0.72
CA GLN A 191 -9.59 -2.64 1.29
C GLN A 191 -8.20 -2.43 0.67
N VAL A 192 -7.69 -1.21 0.79
CA VAL A 192 -6.45 -0.74 0.18
C VAL A 192 -5.66 0.06 1.22
N CYS A 193 -4.38 -0.24 1.42
CA CYS A 193 -3.50 0.45 2.39
C CYS A 193 -3.34 1.95 2.11
N ILE A 194 -3.48 2.35 0.84
CA ILE A 194 -3.47 3.75 0.38
C ILE A 194 -4.89 4.31 0.16
N SER A 195 -5.94 3.62 0.63
CA SER A 195 -7.31 4.13 0.48
C SER A 195 -7.48 5.49 1.15
N PRO A 196 -8.08 6.48 0.50
CA PRO A 196 -8.57 7.68 1.16
C PRO A 196 -9.43 7.31 2.37
N SER A 197 -9.05 7.70 3.57
CA SER A 197 -9.70 7.18 4.79
C SER A 197 -9.96 8.21 5.87
N ARG A 198 -9.34 9.40 5.81
CA ARG A 198 -9.64 10.56 6.66
C ARG A 198 -9.81 11.79 5.78
N PHE A 199 -11.01 12.30 5.63
CA PHE A 199 -11.31 13.43 4.75
C PHE A 199 -11.38 14.71 5.55
N PHE A 200 -10.42 15.60 5.33
CA PHE A 200 -10.34 16.94 5.88
C PHE A 200 -10.77 17.91 4.79
N VAL A 201 -11.89 18.62 5.00
CA VAL A 201 -12.46 19.52 4.02
C VAL A 201 -12.54 20.92 4.61
N GLN A 202 -12.02 21.92 3.91
CA GLN A 202 -12.07 23.31 4.36
C GLN A 202 -13.51 23.77 4.52
N GLU A 203 -13.81 24.56 5.58
CA GLU A 203 -15.17 24.83 6.07
C GLU A 203 -16.14 25.32 4.98
N ALA A 204 -15.72 26.23 4.08
CA ALA A 204 -16.60 26.77 3.05
C ALA A 204 -17.08 25.72 2.03
N SER A 205 -16.27 24.69 1.79
CA SER A 205 -16.59 23.59 0.87
C SER A 205 -17.21 22.36 1.55
N TYR A 206 -17.21 22.31 2.89
CA TYR A 206 -17.58 21.13 3.67
C TYR A 206 -18.95 20.57 3.31
N LYS A 207 -20.00 21.41 3.39
CA LYS A 207 -21.36 20.96 3.12
C LYS A 207 -21.52 20.43 1.70
N LYS A 208 -21.00 21.16 0.70
CA LYS A 208 -21.06 20.75 -0.71
C LYS A 208 -20.35 19.41 -0.92
N PHE A 209 -19.22 19.22 -0.27
CA PHE A 209 -18.45 17.98 -0.38
C PHE A 209 -19.18 16.78 0.25
N VAL A 210 -19.76 16.94 1.46
CA VAL A 210 -20.54 15.89 2.13
C VAL A 210 -21.74 15.49 1.27
N ASP A 211 -22.55 16.47 0.84
CA ASP A 211 -23.75 16.22 0.03
C ASP A 211 -23.41 15.52 -1.30
N GLY A 212 -22.35 15.97 -1.97
CA GLY A 212 -21.88 15.37 -3.21
C GLY A 212 -21.34 13.94 -3.03
N PHE A 213 -20.59 13.68 -1.94
CA PHE A 213 -20.11 12.32 -1.65
C PHE A 213 -21.26 11.36 -1.34
N VAL A 214 -22.26 11.80 -0.60
CA VAL A 214 -23.50 11.03 -0.34
C VAL A 214 -24.23 10.69 -1.63
N ALA A 215 -24.36 11.65 -2.54
CA ALA A 215 -25.00 11.40 -3.82
C ALA A 215 -24.30 10.31 -4.63
N ILE A 216 -22.95 10.33 -4.68
CA ILE A 216 -22.16 9.31 -5.37
C ILE A 216 -22.24 7.96 -4.64
N ALA A 217 -22.11 7.94 -3.31
CA ALA A 217 -22.14 6.71 -2.51
C ALA A 217 -23.45 5.93 -2.68
N ASN A 218 -24.58 6.64 -2.80
CA ASN A 218 -25.91 6.05 -3.05
C ASN A 218 -26.08 5.48 -4.46
N GLN A 219 -25.23 5.83 -5.42
CA GLN A 219 -25.28 5.32 -6.80
C GLN A 219 -24.40 4.10 -7.02
N ILE A 220 -23.55 3.74 -6.05
CA ILE A 220 -22.65 2.56 -6.16
C ILE A 220 -23.49 1.28 -6.18
N ASN A 221 -23.35 0.54 -7.26
CA ASN A 221 -24.01 -0.75 -7.42
C ASN A 221 -23.17 -1.86 -6.77
N LEU A 222 -23.70 -2.45 -5.69
CA LEU A 222 -23.07 -3.57 -4.97
C LEU A 222 -23.45 -4.88 -5.65
N GLY A 223 -22.47 -5.72 -5.97
CA GLY A 223 -22.74 -7.00 -6.60
C GLY A 223 -21.50 -7.90 -6.67
N SER A 224 -21.70 -9.09 -7.21
CA SER A 224 -20.62 -10.03 -7.48
C SER A 224 -19.54 -9.38 -8.37
N GLY A 225 -18.29 -9.58 -8.03
CA GLY A 225 -17.18 -9.07 -8.85
C GLY A 225 -17.14 -9.63 -10.28
N LEU A 226 -17.85 -10.72 -10.54
CA LEU A 226 -17.97 -11.33 -11.88
C LEU A 226 -19.05 -10.67 -12.75
N GLU A 227 -19.94 -9.85 -12.16
CA GLU A 227 -20.97 -9.13 -12.91
C GLU A 227 -20.40 -7.81 -13.44
N GLU A 228 -20.61 -7.55 -14.73
CA GLU A 228 -20.04 -6.37 -15.42
C GLU A 228 -20.56 -5.04 -14.91
N ASN A 229 -21.79 -5.01 -14.37
CA ASN A 229 -22.45 -3.82 -13.83
C ASN A 229 -22.16 -3.58 -12.34
N SER A 230 -21.38 -4.43 -11.69
CA SER A 230 -20.97 -4.21 -10.30
C SER A 230 -19.90 -3.14 -10.21
N ASP A 231 -20.13 -2.14 -9.36
CA ASP A 231 -19.15 -1.08 -9.06
C ASP A 231 -18.27 -1.43 -7.86
N MET A 232 -18.81 -2.13 -6.88
CA MET A 232 -18.09 -2.53 -5.68
C MET A 232 -18.49 -3.95 -5.23
N GLY A 233 -17.47 -4.78 -4.99
CA GLY A 233 -17.61 -6.13 -4.49
C GLY A 233 -17.77 -6.21 -2.97
N PRO A 234 -17.73 -7.44 -2.38
CA PRO A 234 -17.81 -7.65 -0.94
C PRO A 234 -16.49 -7.30 -0.22
N LEU A 235 -16.55 -7.24 1.10
CA LEU A 235 -15.40 -7.40 1.99
C LEU A 235 -14.94 -8.86 1.96
N ILE A 236 -13.69 -9.12 2.36
CA ILE A 236 -13.11 -10.47 2.28
C ILE A 236 -13.65 -11.42 3.38
N PHE A 237 -13.96 -10.88 4.57
CA PHE A 237 -14.34 -11.67 5.75
C PHE A 237 -15.54 -11.08 6.47
N GLU A 238 -16.31 -11.92 7.14
CA GLU A 238 -17.35 -11.51 8.08
C GLU A 238 -16.79 -10.63 9.22
N LYS A 239 -15.59 -10.97 9.71
CA LYS A 239 -14.87 -10.17 10.71
C LYS A 239 -14.68 -8.72 10.26
N GLN A 240 -14.51 -8.48 8.96
CA GLN A 240 -14.35 -7.13 8.41
C GLN A 240 -15.69 -6.38 8.39
N VAL A 241 -16.80 -7.07 8.12
CA VAL A 241 -18.15 -6.51 8.25
C VAL A 241 -18.37 -6.04 9.69
N HIS A 242 -18.13 -6.89 10.67
CA HIS A 242 -18.25 -6.52 12.08
C HIS A 242 -17.32 -5.37 12.50
N LYS A 243 -16.16 -5.26 11.88
CA LYS A 243 -15.26 -4.10 12.10
C LYS A 243 -15.92 -2.82 11.61
N MET A 244 -16.54 -2.83 10.43
CA MET A 244 -17.29 -1.67 9.90
C MET A 244 -18.46 -1.29 10.81
N GLU A 245 -19.25 -2.26 11.23
CA GLU A 245 -20.37 -2.04 12.17
C GLU A 245 -19.90 -1.36 13.46
N ARG A 246 -18.81 -1.83 14.06
CA ARG A 246 -18.23 -1.22 15.27
C ARG A 246 -17.81 0.24 15.06
N PHE A 247 -17.23 0.58 13.90
CA PHE A 247 -16.89 1.97 13.59
C PHE A 247 -18.13 2.85 13.45
N VAL A 248 -19.15 2.35 12.78
CA VAL A 248 -20.42 3.07 12.63
C VAL A 248 -21.09 3.30 13.97
N GLU A 249 -21.20 2.26 14.82
CA GLU A 249 -21.77 2.39 16.16
C GLU A 249 -20.96 3.34 17.07
N ASN A 250 -19.63 3.26 17.01
CA ASN A 250 -18.79 4.23 17.74
C ASN A 250 -19.02 5.66 17.26
N ALA A 251 -19.09 5.90 15.95
CA ALA A 251 -19.37 7.23 15.41
C ALA A 251 -20.73 7.73 15.89
N LYS A 252 -21.79 6.92 15.81
CA LYS A 252 -23.14 7.25 16.30
C LYS A 252 -23.13 7.58 17.80
N SER A 253 -22.48 6.75 18.61
CA SER A 253 -22.41 6.95 20.07
C SER A 253 -21.73 8.26 20.49
N LEU A 254 -20.88 8.80 19.62
CA LEU A 254 -20.19 10.08 19.81
C LEU A 254 -20.92 11.27 19.17
N GLY A 255 -22.16 11.09 18.67
CA GLY A 255 -22.96 12.13 18.05
C GLY A 255 -22.72 12.32 16.55
N GLY A 256 -21.91 11.47 15.93
CA GLY A 256 -21.66 11.50 14.49
C GLY A 256 -22.91 11.17 13.67
N LYS A 257 -23.00 11.77 12.52
CA LYS A 257 -24.11 11.60 11.58
C LYS A 257 -23.75 10.61 10.48
N ILE A 258 -24.52 9.54 10.36
CA ILE A 258 -24.45 8.63 9.23
C ILE A 258 -25.34 9.16 8.12
N ASN A 259 -24.72 9.76 7.08
CA ASN A 259 -25.44 10.42 6.00
C ASN A 259 -25.99 9.44 4.96
N CYS A 260 -25.32 8.29 4.78
CA CYS A 260 -25.82 7.14 3.99
C CYS A 260 -25.07 5.86 4.39
N GLY A 261 -25.62 4.70 4.01
CA GLY A 261 -25.04 3.39 4.31
C GLY A 261 -25.08 3.04 5.79
N GLY A 262 -23.96 2.58 6.32
CA GLY A 262 -23.79 2.24 7.75
C GLY A 262 -24.25 0.85 8.13
N GLU A 263 -24.49 -0.05 7.18
CA GLU A 263 -25.03 -1.39 7.43
C GLU A 263 -24.54 -2.42 6.40
N LYS A 264 -24.61 -3.69 6.77
CA LYS A 264 -24.44 -4.83 5.86
C LYS A 264 -25.50 -4.77 4.75
N PHE A 265 -25.12 -5.20 3.54
CA PHE A 265 -26.02 -5.30 2.40
C PHE A 265 -26.29 -6.77 2.06
N GLY A 266 -27.56 -7.16 2.07
CA GLY A 266 -28.00 -8.52 1.73
C GLY A 266 -27.67 -9.58 2.79
N GLU A 267 -28.19 -10.78 2.57
CA GLU A 267 -28.04 -11.94 3.45
C GLU A 267 -26.80 -12.78 3.08
N ILE A 268 -26.45 -12.80 1.79
CA ILE A 268 -25.38 -13.64 1.22
C ILE A 268 -24.15 -12.79 0.94
N GLY A 269 -22.98 -13.29 1.35
CA GLY A 269 -21.71 -12.60 1.19
C GLY A 269 -21.45 -11.55 2.26
N PHE A 270 -20.33 -10.84 2.12
CA PHE A 270 -19.83 -9.88 3.10
C PHE A 270 -19.91 -8.44 2.58
N PHE A 271 -21.03 -8.11 1.93
CA PHE A 271 -21.21 -6.77 1.40
C PHE A 271 -21.51 -5.76 2.51
N PHE A 272 -20.92 -4.58 2.40
CA PHE A 272 -21.18 -3.45 3.28
C PHE A 272 -21.45 -2.20 2.46
N LYS A 273 -22.50 -1.46 2.77
CA LYS A 273 -22.89 -0.28 1.99
C LYS A 273 -21.81 0.82 2.06
N PRO A 274 -21.51 1.51 0.95
CA PRO A 274 -20.76 2.77 0.96
C PRO A 274 -21.32 3.70 2.01
N THR A 275 -20.47 4.15 2.94
CA THR A 275 -20.94 4.84 4.15
C THR A 275 -20.26 6.18 4.31
N VAL A 276 -21.03 7.27 4.34
CA VAL A 276 -20.52 8.61 4.58
C VAL A 276 -20.90 9.05 6.00
N ILE A 277 -19.89 9.49 6.76
CA ILE A 277 -20.02 9.88 8.17
C ILE A 277 -19.51 11.30 8.32
N SER A 278 -20.32 12.17 8.92
CA SER A 278 -19.98 13.57 9.23
C SER A 278 -20.20 13.90 10.70
N ASP A 279 -19.80 15.09 11.11
CA ASP A 279 -20.04 15.65 12.44
C ASP A 279 -19.50 14.77 13.58
N ILE A 280 -18.37 14.10 13.33
CA ILE A 280 -17.69 13.22 14.31
C ILE A 280 -16.55 13.95 15.00
N PRO A 281 -16.34 13.72 16.33
CA PRO A 281 -15.19 14.25 17.03
C PRO A 281 -13.90 13.49 16.65
N GLU A 282 -12.76 14.15 16.82
CA GLU A 282 -11.44 13.57 16.51
C GLU A 282 -11.12 12.29 17.30
N THR A 283 -11.79 12.10 18.44
CA THR A 283 -11.67 10.90 19.29
C THR A 283 -12.40 9.67 18.72
N ALA A 284 -13.17 9.82 17.63
CA ALA A 284 -13.85 8.70 17.01
C ALA A 284 -12.84 7.66 16.49
N LYS A 285 -13.09 6.39 16.78
CA LYS A 285 -12.17 5.30 16.40
C LYS A 285 -11.86 5.26 14.91
N ILE A 286 -12.84 5.60 14.07
CA ILE A 286 -12.68 5.62 12.61
C ILE A 286 -11.64 6.65 12.12
N LEU A 287 -11.26 7.61 12.93
CA LEU A 287 -10.22 8.61 12.63
C LEU A 287 -8.84 8.19 13.13
N ASN A 288 -8.79 7.23 14.05
CA ASN A 288 -7.59 6.81 14.76
C ASN A 288 -7.15 5.38 14.43
N GLU A 289 -8.04 4.57 13.83
CA GLU A 289 -7.77 3.20 13.43
C GLU A 289 -8.11 3.02 11.94
N GLU A 290 -7.22 2.41 11.17
CA GLU A 290 -7.45 2.12 9.75
C GLU A 290 -8.73 1.28 9.54
N PRO A 291 -9.75 1.80 8.83
CA PRO A 291 -10.99 1.05 8.64
C PRO A 291 -10.81 -0.14 7.68
N PHE A 292 -10.02 0.01 6.63
CA PHE A 292 -9.83 -0.98 5.56
C PHE A 292 -11.17 -1.46 4.97
N GLY A 293 -12.02 -0.49 4.64
CA GLY A 293 -13.39 -0.73 4.17
C GLY A 293 -14.05 0.54 3.61
N PRO A 294 -15.33 0.46 3.19
CA PRO A 294 -16.01 1.51 2.43
C PRO A 294 -16.60 2.63 3.31
N LEU A 295 -15.86 3.07 4.34
CA LEU A 295 -16.26 4.14 5.24
C LEU A 295 -15.55 5.46 4.90
N VAL A 296 -16.29 6.55 4.89
CA VAL A 296 -15.87 7.91 4.49
C VAL A 296 -16.14 8.89 5.65
N PRO A 297 -15.25 8.99 6.64
CA PRO A 297 -15.36 10.02 7.68
C PRO A 297 -14.90 11.36 7.12
N ILE A 298 -15.73 12.39 7.24
CA ILE A 298 -15.47 13.74 6.73
C ILE A 298 -15.52 14.73 7.89
N ILE A 299 -14.43 15.52 8.04
CA ILE A 299 -14.25 16.50 9.12
C ILE A 299 -13.90 17.85 8.51
N PRO A 300 -14.45 18.96 9.04
CA PRO A 300 -14.05 20.29 8.61
C PRO A 300 -12.67 20.68 9.19
N PHE A 301 -11.99 21.60 8.49
CA PHE A 301 -10.84 22.34 9.01
C PHE A 301 -10.91 23.82 8.58
N LYS A 302 -10.22 24.70 9.33
CA LYS A 302 -10.20 26.16 9.08
C LYS A 302 -8.93 26.61 8.39
N THR A 303 -7.77 26.18 8.91
CA THR A 303 -6.46 26.60 8.40
C THR A 303 -5.66 25.41 7.88
N LEU A 304 -4.69 25.67 7.01
CA LEU A 304 -3.83 24.60 6.47
C LEU A 304 -2.97 23.96 7.56
N GLU A 305 -2.57 24.74 8.56
CA GLU A 305 -1.82 24.25 9.73
C GLU A 305 -2.64 23.24 10.53
N GLU A 306 -3.93 23.50 10.75
CA GLU A 306 -4.86 22.58 11.38
C GLU A 306 -4.99 21.28 10.58
N ALA A 307 -5.09 21.39 9.25
CA ALA A 307 -5.16 20.20 8.38
C ALA A 307 -3.89 19.36 8.47
N ILE A 308 -2.70 19.98 8.56
CA ILE A 308 -1.42 19.30 8.75
C ILE A 308 -1.37 18.62 10.11
N GLU A 309 -1.71 19.32 11.20
CA GLU A 309 -1.73 18.77 12.56
C GLU A 309 -2.62 17.52 12.64
N LYS A 310 -3.86 17.61 12.15
CA LYS A 310 -4.79 16.48 12.09
C LYS A 310 -4.29 15.35 11.21
N SER A 311 -3.66 15.66 10.08
CA SER A 311 -3.11 14.65 9.17
C SER A 311 -1.97 13.86 9.78
N ASN A 312 -1.06 14.54 10.49
CA ASN A 312 0.13 13.97 11.11
C ASN A 312 -0.12 13.43 12.53
N SER A 313 -1.37 13.40 13.01
CA SER A 313 -1.69 12.98 14.38
C SER A 313 -1.47 11.50 14.69
N LEU A 314 -1.26 10.67 13.67
CA LEU A 314 -1.08 9.22 13.80
C LEU A 314 0.37 8.82 13.55
N SER A 315 0.77 7.67 14.12
CA SER A 315 2.09 7.07 13.90
C SER A 315 2.26 6.44 12.50
N VAL A 316 1.20 6.35 11.70
CA VAL A 316 1.20 5.80 10.35
C VAL A 316 1.21 6.92 9.30
N GLY A 317 2.04 6.78 8.27
CA GLY A 317 2.20 7.77 7.20
C GLY A 317 2.53 7.14 5.85
N LEU A 318 1.55 6.45 5.20
CA LEU A 318 1.80 5.80 3.92
C LEU A 318 1.56 6.74 2.74
N ALA A 319 0.34 7.21 2.55
CA ALA A 319 -0.04 8.09 1.45
C ALA A 319 -0.95 9.23 1.91
N SER A 320 -0.98 10.32 1.15
CA SER A 320 -1.88 11.46 1.32
C SER A 320 -2.35 12.01 -0.01
N TYR A 321 -3.48 12.72 0.01
CA TYR A 321 -4.08 13.34 -1.17
C TYR A 321 -4.41 14.80 -0.87
N ILE A 322 -3.97 15.70 -1.74
CA ILE A 322 -4.18 17.14 -1.63
C ILE A 322 -4.94 17.62 -2.85
N PHE A 323 -6.00 18.38 -2.65
CA PHE A 323 -6.76 19.00 -3.71
C PHE A 323 -6.83 20.51 -3.48
N THR A 324 -6.18 21.30 -4.34
CA THR A 324 -6.12 22.75 -4.32
C THR A 324 -5.70 23.26 -5.71
N GLU A 325 -6.22 24.39 -6.14
CA GLU A 325 -5.76 25.08 -7.36
C GLU A 325 -4.60 26.04 -7.06
N ASN A 326 -4.33 26.32 -5.78
CA ASN A 326 -3.23 27.19 -5.35
C ASN A 326 -1.92 26.44 -5.17
N GLN A 327 -0.94 26.72 -6.01
CA GLN A 327 0.37 26.07 -5.96
C GLN A 327 1.11 26.29 -4.63
N LYS A 328 0.94 27.44 -3.97
CA LYS A 328 1.58 27.69 -2.66
C LYS A 328 0.99 26.76 -1.59
N ASN A 329 -0.33 26.56 -1.60
CA ASN A 329 -1.00 25.62 -0.69
C ASN A 329 -0.53 24.18 -0.96
N ALA A 330 -0.44 23.80 -2.23
CA ALA A 330 0.05 22.47 -2.63
C ALA A 330 1.46 22.20 -2.10
N HIS A 331 2.39 23.16 -2.27
CA HIS A 331 3.76 23.05 -1.77
C HIS A 331 3.82 23.05 -0.24
N PHE A 332 3.05 23.95 0.40
CA PHE A 332 3.01 24.03 1.86
C PHE A 332 2.51 22.73 2.49
N LEU A 333 1.38 22.20 2.03
CA LEU A 333 0.84 20.93 2.50
C LEU A 333 1.78 19.76 2.18
N GLY A 334 2.26 19.67 0.94
CA GLY A 334 3.12 18.56 0.50
C GLY A 334 4.43 18.45 1.28
N ASN A 335 5.02 19.58 1.68
CA ASN A 335 6.28 19.61 2.43
C ASN A 335 6.11 19.34 3.94
N ASN A 336 4.90 19.48 4.48
CA ASN A 336 4.65 19.36 5.91
C ASN A 336 3.87 18.09 6.31
N LEU A 337 3.43 17.28 5.35
CA LEU A 337 2.80 15.99 5.63
C LEU A 337 3.84 14.91 5.85
N ASP A 338 3.76 14.22 7.00
CA ASP A 338 4.68 13.13 7.38
C ASP A 338 4.23 11.79 6.81
N VAL A 339 4.31 11.67 5.50
CA VAL A 339 3.90 10.48 4.73
C VAL A 339 4.92 10.16 3.64
N GLY A 340 5.00 8.89 3.27
CA GLY A 340 5.93 8.45 2.22
C GLY A 340 5.52 8.88 0.81
N ILE A 341 4.21 9.15 0.57
CA ILE A 341 3.68 9.46 -0.76
C ILE A 341 2.67 10.60 -0.65
N VAL A 342 2.86 11.66 -1.43
CA VAL A 342 1.93 12.79 -1.53
C VAL A 342 1.41 12.91 -2.96
N CYS A 343 0.10 12.88 -3.14
CA CYS A 343 -0.54 13.12 -4.42
C CYS A 343 -1.26 14.46 -4.43
N VAL A 344 -0.96 15.32 -5.40
CA VAL A 344 -1.58 16.63 -5.57
C VAL A 344 -2.48 16.61 -6.79
N ASN A 345 -3.79 16.86 -6.60
CA ASN A 345 -4.83 16.94 -7.65
C ASN A 345 -5.05 15.66 -8.48
N HIS A 346 -4.52 14.52 -8.01
CA HIS A 346 -4.74 13.21 -8.62
C HIS A 346 -4.74 12.09 -7.57
N THR A 347 -5.03 10.85 -8.01
CA THR A 347 -5.11 9.66 -7.14
C THR A 347 -4.18 8.53 -7.57
N ILE A 348 -3.28 8.77 -8.53
CA ILE A 348 -2.31 7.79 -9.01
C ILE A 348 -1.14 7.75 -8.01
N VAL A 349 -1.16 6.80 -7.10
CA VAL A 349 -0.22 6.69 -5.96
C VAL A 349 0.87 5.69 -6.21
N SER A 350 0.63 4.70 -7.06
CA SER A 350 1.52 3.57 -7.25
C SER A 350 1.76 3.33 -8.73
N VAL A 351 2.98 3.60 -9.14
CA VAL A 351 3.54 3.27 -10.46
C VAL A 351 4.86 2.51 -10.27
N PRO A 352 5.27 1.63 -11.19
CA PRO A 352 6.47 0.81 -11.02
C PRO A 352 7.76 1.61 -10.84
N GLU A 353 7.86 2.78 -11.50
CA GLU A 353 9.05 3.64 -11.54
C GLU A 353 9.25 4.52 -10.29
N ALA A 354 8.21 4.69 -9.46
CA ALA A 354 8.28 5.54 -8.28
C ALA A 354 8.34 4.72 -6.99
N PRO A 355 9.13 5.16 -5.98
CA PRO A 355 9.22 4.44 -4.72
C PRO A 355 7.86 4.39 -4.02
N PHE A 356 7.49 3.22 -3.55
CA PHE A 356 6.27 2.96 -2.79
C PHE A 356 6.63 2.55 -1.37
N GLY A 357 6.12 3.25 -0.36
CA GLY A 357 6.33 2.91 1.04
C GLY A 357 6.15 4.08 1.97
N GLY A 358 5.78 3.75 3.22
CA GLY A 358 5.41 4.71 4.25
C GLY A 358 6.57 5.21 5.11
N PHE A 359 6.18 6.08 6.06
CA PHE A 359 6.97 6.55 7.19
C PHE A 359 6.36 6.03 8.50
N GLY A 360 7.11 6.10 9.59
CA GLY A 360 6.64 5.66 10.89
C GLY A 360 6.18 4.19 10.89
N GLU A 361 5.00 3.94 11.43
CA GLU A 361 4.45 2.58 11.53
C GLU A 361 3.82 2.07 10.21
N SER A 362 3.82 2.87 9.15
CA SER A 362 3.40 2.40 7.81
C SER A 362 4.46 1.64 7.06
N GLY A 363 5.70 1.59 7.53
CA GLY A 363 6.66 0.73 6.89
C GLY A 363 8.12 1.13 7.07
N TYR A 364 8.98 0.27 6.56
CA TYR A 364 10.42 0.39 6.58
C TYR A 364 10.99 -0.11 5.25
N GLY A 365 11.83 0.67 4.62
CA GLY A 365 12.28 0.43 3.25
C GLY A 365 11.26 0.93 2.22
N LYS A 366 11.45 0.55 0.96
CA LYS A 366 10.57 0.91 -0.17
C LYS A 366 10.40 -0.27 -1.10
N GLU A 367 9.23 -0.35 -1.74
CA GLU A 367 8.97 -1.17 -2.93
C GLU A 367 8.92 -0.26 -4.16
N ASN A 368 8.93 -0.82 -5.34
CA ASN A 368 8.96 -0.08 -6.61
C ASN A 368 10.13 0.93 -6.66
N GLY A 369 10.25 1.65 -7.75
CA GLY A 369 11.38 2.56 -7.95
C GLY A 369 12.74 1.85 -7.90
N ILE A 370 13.79 2.59 -8.06
CA ILE A 370 15.16 2.12 -7.87
C ILE A 370 15.36 1.61 -6.44
N GLU A 371 14.70 2.26 -5.48
CA GLU A 371 14.76 1.94 -4.05
C GLU A 371 14.24 0.53 -3.74
N GLY A 372 13.19 0.09 -4.45
CA GLY A 372 12.65 -1.26 -4.33
C GLY A 372 13.66 -2.33 -4.78
N LEU A 373 14.37 -2.08 -5.87
CA LEU A 373 15.42 -2.96 -6.35
C LEU A 373 16.64 -2.96 -5.40
N GLU A 374 17.05 -1.79 -4.91
CA GLU A 374 18.15 -1.63 -3.95
C GLU A 374 17.87 -2.32 -2.60
N SER A 375 16.61 -2.59 -2.29
CA SER A 375 16.22 -3.36 -1.11
C SER A 375 16.80 -4.77 -1.12
N PHE A 376 17.06 -5.35 -2.28
CA PHE A 376 17.60 -6.69 -2.48
C PHE A 376 19.07 -6.73 -2.92
N LEU A 377 19.74 -5.58 -2.88
CA LEU A 377 21.15 -5.44 -3.18
C LEU A 377 21.97 -5.11 -1.93
N ARG A 378 23.23 -5.55 -1.93
CA ARG A 378 24.25 -5.14 -0.96
C ARG A 378 25.40 -4.45 -1.66
N THR A 379 26.04 -3.52 -0.97
CA THR A 379 27.18 -2.76 -1.49
C THR A 379 28.48 -3.40 -1.01
N LYS A 380 29.40 -3.68 -1.94
CA LYS A 380 30.74 -4.18 -1.66
C LYS A 380 31.76 -3.17 -2.16
N TYR A 381 32.70 -2.83 -1.29
CA TYR A 381 33.83 -1.96 -1.62
C TYR A 381 35.09 -2.81 -1.77
N ILE A 382 35.81 -2.63 -2.88
CA ILE A 382 37.11 -3.23 -3.14
C ILE A 382 38.13 -2.10 -3.33
N SER A 383 39.21 -2.16 -2.54
CA SER A 383 40.37 -1.30 -2.71
C SER A 383 41.58 -2.17 -3.11
N GLU A 384 42.17 -1.88 -4.24
CA GLU A 384 43.27 -2.67 -4.83
C GLU A 384 44.43 -1.76 -5.14
N ILE A 385 45.63 -2.17 -4.73
CA ILE A 385 46.91 -1.58 -5.23
C ILE A 385 47.48 -2.60 -6.23
N PRO A 386 47.46 -2.29 -7.54
CA PRO A 386 48.03 -3.19 -8.53
C PRO A 386 49.57 -3.25 -8.36
N ASN A 387 50.12 -4.44 -8.40
CA ASN A 387 51.57 -4.70 -8.38
C ASN A 387 52.28 -4.36 -7.05
N VAL A 388 51.89 -4.95 -5.96
CA VAL A 388 52.70 -5.04 -4.73
C VAL A 388 53.48 -6.34 -4.71
#